data_81a1efe9a164c18806d77dc654c6deb6
#
_entry.id   81a1efe9a164c18806d77dc654c6deb6
#
_cell.length_a   1.000
_cell.length_b   1.000
_cell.length_c   1.000
_cell.angle_alpha   90.00
_cell.angle_beta   90.00
_cell.angle_gamma   90.00
#
_symmetry.space_group_name_H-M   'P 1'
#
loop_
_entity.id
_entity.type
_entity.pdbx_description
1 polymer ?
#
loop_
_entity_poly.entity_id
_entity_poly.type
_entity_poly.pdbx_seq_one_letter_code
_entity_poly.pdbx_strand_id
1 'polypeptide(L)'
;MNIKRNIIFALESRKKDGVLIVENVPIRMRVNFASQRIEFTSGYRIDAAKWDADKQRVKNGCTNKLKQSASEINAALLGYYTEIQEIFKRFEVAEVMPSPADVKSAFNARHSPDDVQVERTSDKPNPSNDFYKAFDEFVRVCGRQNDWTHATYEKFAAVKNHLRAFRVDLSFSSSTRLV
;
A
#
# COMPACT_ATOMS: atom_id res chain seq x y z
N MET A 1 24.04 6.05 17.43
CA MET A 1 22.84 5.78 18.28
C MET A 1 22.19 4.48 17.84
N ASN A 2 21.59 3.68 18.75
CA ASN A 2 20.86 2.45 18.36
C ASN A 2 19.38 2.62 18.74
N ILE A 3 18.50 2.55 17.76
CA ILE A 3 17.05 2.72 17.94
C ILE A 3 16.38 1.34 18.02
N LYS A 4 16.02 0.92 19.23
CA LYS A 4 15.27 -0.32 19.42
C LYS A 4 13.91 -0.21 18.71
N ARG A 5 13.60 -1.19 17.87
CA ARG A 5 12.36 -1.25 17.10
C ARG A 5 11.83 -2.67 17.00
N ASN A 6 10.52 -2.79 16.94
CA ASN A 6 9.83 -4.05 16.69
C ASN A 6 8.90 -3.91 15.50
N ILE A 7 9.11 -4.72 14.47
CA ILE A 7 8.34 -4.71 13.23
C ILE A 7 7.52 -5.99 13.21
N ILE A 8 6.20 -5.86 13.09
CA ILE A 8 5.24 -6.96 13.20
C ILE A 8 4.29 -6.91 12.01
N PHE A 9 4.04 -8.07 11.39
CA PHE A 9 2.95 -8.24 10.42
C PHE A 9 1.80 -8.96 11.09
N ALA A 10 0.59 -8.43 10.92
CA ALA A 10 -0.63 -9.00 11.47
C ALA A 10 -1.83 -8.76 10.56
N LEU A 11 -2.83 -9.62 10.67
CA LEU A 11 -4.11 -9.38 10.03
C LEU A 11 -4.86 -8.28 10.75
N GLU A 12 -5.55 -7.43 9.98
CA GLU A 12 -6.41 -6.40 10.53
C GLU A 12 -7.67 -7.01 11.11
N SER A 13 -7.92 -6.81 12.41
CA SER A 13 -9.16 -7.26 13.05
C SER A 13 -10.30 -6.31 12.71
N ARG A 14 -11.26 -6.77 11.91
CA ARG A 14 -12.49 -6.06 11.57
C ARG A 14 -13.70 -6.92 11.92
N LYS A 15 -14.77 -6.25 12.35
CA LYS A 15 -16.08 -6.89 12.58
C LYS A 15 -17.12 -6.28 11.65
N LYS A 16 -18.02 -7.12 11.15
CA LYS A 16 -19.23 -6.70 10.45
C LYS A 16 -20.41 -7.33 11.18
N ASP A 17 -21.36 -6.53 11.60
CA ASP A 17 -22.55 -6.95 12.37
C ASP A 17 -22.19 -7.81 13.60
N GLY A 18 -21.09 -7.42 14.29
CA GLY A 18 -20.57 -8.13 15.46
C GLY A 18 -19.71 -9.36 15.16
N VAL A 19 -19.71 -9.86 13.93
CA VAL A 19 -18.96 -11.05 13.49
C VAL A 19 -17.59 -10.65 12.95
N LEU A 20 -16.55 -11.38 13.35
CA LEU A 20 -15.18 -11.16 12.88
C LEU A 20 -15.08 -11.52 11.39
N ILE A 21 -14.53 -10.61 10.60
CA ILE A 21 -14.24 -10.86 9.18
C ILE A 21 -12.97 -11.70 9.10
N VAL A 22 -13.08 -12.91 8.54
CA VAL A 22 -11.97 -13.87 8.41
C VAL A 22 -11.54 -14.10 6.96
N GLU A 23 -12.30 -13.59 6.00
CA GLU A 23 -11.99 -13.70 4.58
C GLU A 23 -11.43 -12.40 4.03
N ASN A 24 -10.47 -12.51 3.11
CA ASN A 24 -9.85 -11.39 2.41
C ASN A 24 -9.41 -10.24 3.35
N VAL A 25 -8.76 -10.60 4.46
CA VAL A 25 -8.37 -9.68 5.53
C VAL A 25 -7.07 -8.97 5.16
N PRO A 26 -6.98 -7.63 5.32
CA PRO A 26 -5.74 -6.90 5.06
C PRO A 26 -4.61 -7.32 5.98
N ILE A 27 -3.40 -7.44 5.40
CA ILE A 27 -2.15 -7.59 6.16
C ILE A 27 -1.63 -6.20 6.49
N ARG A 28 -1.40 -5.92 7.78
CA ARG A 28 -0.84 -4.66 8.29
C ARG A 28 0.57 -4.87 8.78
N MET A 29 1.45 -3.92 8.50
CA MET A 29 2.75 -3.82 9.13
C MET A 29 2.69 -2.79 10.25
N ARG A 30 3.14 -3.18 11.45
CA ARG A 30 3.23 -2.33 12.64
C ARG A 30 4.67 -2.17 13.03
N VAL A 31 5.09 -0.94 13.27
CA VAL A 31 6.43 -0.60 13.72
C VAL A 31 6.34 0.12 15.06
N ASN A 32 6.90 -0.48 16.10
CA ASN A 32 6.96 0.10 17.43
C ASN A 32 8.42 0.52 17.72
N PHE A 33 8.62 1.75 18.14
CA PHE A 33 9.92 2.30 18.53
C PHE A 33 9.73 3.50 19.47
N ALA A 34 10.62 3.70 20.42
CA ALA A 34 10.60 4.84 21.35
C ALA A 34 9.19 5.13 21.94
N SER A 35 8.48 4.09 22.39
CA SER A 35 7.10 4.16 22.90
C SER A 35 6.06 4.69 21.90
N GLN A 36 6.40 4.77 20.63
CA GLN A 36 5.52 5.18 19.52
C GLN A 36 5.16 4.00 18.65
N ARG A 37 4.03 4.08 17.97
CA ARG A 37 3.53 3.06 17.05
C ARG A 37 3.13 3.67 15.71
N ILE A 38 3.58 3.05 14.64
CA ILE A 38 3.21 3.38 13.27
C ILE A 38 2.57 2.15 12.63
N GLU A 39 1.55 2.37 11.82
CA GLU A 39 0.94 1.31 11.01
C GLU A 39 1.03 1.66 9.52
N PHE A 40 1.34 0.63 8.72
CA PHE A 40 1.39 0.69 7.27
C PHE A 40 0.48 -0.37 6.68
N THR A 41 -0.09 -0.07 5.52
CA THR A 41 -0.82 -1.04 4.70
C THR A 41 0.18 -1.75 3.81
N SER A 42 0.18 -3.10 3.85
CA SER A 42 1.06 -3.86 2.94
C SER A 42 0.54 -3.93 1.50
N GLY A 43 -0.72 -3.57 1.26
CA GLY A 43 -1.38 -3.78 -0.02
C GLY A 43 -1.91 -5.20 -0.24
N TYR A 44 -1.48 -6.17 0.57
CA TYR A 44 -1.89 -7.56 0.46
C TYR A 44 -3.04 -7.91 1.40
N ARG A 45 -3.83 -8.89 0.98
CA ARG A 45 -4.97 -9.42 1.74
C ARG A 45 -4.95 -10.94 1.65
N ILE A 46 -5.38 -11.62 2.73
CA ILE A 46 -5.42 -13.07 2.82
C ILE A 46 -6.55 -13.53 3.74
N ASP A 47 -7.03 -14.74 3.58
CA ASP A 47 -7.97 -15.35 4.51
C ASP A 47 -7.26 -15.71 5.81
N ALA A 48 -7.90 -15.50 6.96
CA ALA A 48 -7.30 -15.76 8.28
C ALA A 48 -6.80 -17.20 8.44
N ALA A 49 -7.51 -18.18 7.85
CA ALA A 49 -7.11 -19.59 7.88
C ALA A 49 -5.77 -19.86 7.16
N LYS A 50 -5.39 -19.01 6.20
CA LYS A 50 -4.15 -19.10 5.41
C LYS A 50 -2.98 -18.31 6.02
N TRP A 51 -3.21 -17.62 7.13
CA TRP A 51 -2.20 -16.84 7.84
C TRP A 51 -1.57 -17.65 8.98
N ASP A 52 -0.26 -17.57 9.12
CA ASP A 52 0.51 -18.11 10.23
C ASP A 52 0.89 -16.91 11.14
N ALA A 53 0.18 -16.78 12.26
CA ALA A 53 0.35 -15.67 13.18
C ALA A 53 1.70 -15.69 13.91
N ASP A 54 2.20 -16.88 14.22
CA ASP A 54 3.48 -17.05 14.94
C ASP A 54 4.66 -16.67 14.06
N LYS A 55 4.61 -17.06 12.78
CA LYS A 55 5.63 -16.75 11.79
C LYS A 55 5.36 -15.43 11.06
N GLN A 56 4.21 -14.80 11.29
CA GLN A 56 3.79 -13.54 10.66
C GLN A 56 3.88 -13.56 9.13
N ARG A 57 3.38 -14.63 8.52
CA ARG A 57 3.44 -14.87 7.07
C ARG A 57 2.29 -15.72 6.55
N VAL A 58 2.09 -15.70 5.26
CA VAL A 58 1.15 -16.57 4.56
C VAL A 58 1.68 -18.01 4.56
N LYS A 59 0.83 -18.99 4.89
CA LYS A 59 1.16 -20.42 4.87
C LYS A 59 1.54 -20.86 3.46
N ASN A 60 2.55 -21.71 3.35
CA ASN A 60 3.04 -22.21 2.07
C ASN A 60 1.93 -22.92 1.27
N GLY A 61 1.99 -22.80 -0.04
CA GLY A 61 1.01 -23.41 -0.95
C GLY A 61 -0.34 -22.68 -1.03
N CYS A 62 -0.54 -21.60 -0.25
CA CYS A 62 -1.76 -20.81 -0.30
C CYS A 62 -1.66 -19.68 -1.34
N THR A 63 -2.83 -19.24 -1.80
CA THR A 63 -2.99 -18.06 -2.65
C THR A 63 -4.09 -17.16 -2.09
N ASN A 64 -4.02 -15.86 -2.38
CA ASN A 64 -5.07 -14.92 -2.06
C ASN A 64 -6.16 -14.88 -3.16
N LYS A 65 -7.18 -14.02 -3.02
CA LYS A 65 -8.25 -13.83 -4.01
C LYS A 65 -7.74 -13.38 -5.39
N LEU A 66 -6.61 -12.67 -5.44
CA LEU A 66 -5.96 -12.20 -6.67
C LEU A 66 -5.02 -13.26 -7.28
N LYS A 67 -5.05 -14.49 -6.77
CA LYS A 67 -4.17 -15.61 -7.19
C LYS A 67 -2.67 -15.35 -6.97
N GLN A 68 -2.31 -14.38 -6.15
CA GLN A 68 -0.93 -14.16 -5.74
C GLN A 68 -0.51 -15.28 -4.78
N SER A 69 0.68 -15.83 -5.01
CA SER A 69 1.19 -16.96 -4.21
C SER A 69 1.68 -16.52 -2.84
N ALA A 70 1.70 -17.46 -1.89
CA ALA A 70 2.31 -17.24 -0.57
C ALA A 70 3.77 -16.79 -0.67
N SER A 71 4.53 -17.34 -1.62
CA SER A 71 5.93 -16.97 -1.85
C SER A 71 6.07 -15.50 -2.26
N GLU A 72 5.25 -15.06 -3.21
CA GLU A 72 5.22 -13.67 -3.69
C GLU A 72 4.85 -12.69 -2.56
N ILE A 73 3.77 -12.98 -1.82
CA ILE A 73 3.32 -12.15 -0.71
C ILE A 73 4.41 -12.10 0.38
N ASN A 74 4.95 -13.24 0.79
CA ASN A 74 5.96 -13.30 1.84
C ASN A 74 7.27 -12.61 1.43
N ALA A 75 7.68 -12.68 0.16
CA ALA A 75 8.83 -11.95 -0.35
C ALA A 75 8.61 -10.43 -0.27
N ALA A 76 7.41 -9.95 -0.62
CA ALA A 76 7.07 -8.54 -0.49
C ALA A 76 7.06 -8.07 0.98
N LEU A 77 6.49 -8.86 1.90
CA LEU A 77 6.53 -8.54 3.33
C LEU A 77 7.96 -8.48 3.88
N LEU A 78 8.84 -9.38 3.45
CA LEU A 78 10.26 -9.35 3.80
C LEU A 78 10.94 -8.09 3.23
N GLY A 79 10.60 -7.69 2.01
CA GLY A 79 11.06 -6.44 1.41
C GLY A 79 10.71 -5.22 2.27
N TYR A 80 9.45 -5.10 2.70
CA TYR A 80 9.01 -4.02 3.59
C TYR A 80 9.73 -4.03 4.94
N TYR A 81 9.94 -5.23 5.50
CA TYR A 81 10.72 -5.37 6.73
C TYR A 81 12.14 -4.82 6.58
N THR A 82 12.83 -5.24 5.52
CA THR A 82 14.19 -4.80 5.21
C THR A 82 14.25 -3.29 5.01
N GLU A 83 13.30 -2.74 4.27
CA GLU A 83 13.23 -1.31 3.99
C GLU A 83 13.06 -0.46 5.25
N ILE A 84 12.15 -0.86 6.15
CA ILE A 84 12.00 -0.18 7.44
C ILE A 84 13.30 -0.25 8.24
N GLN A 85 13.99 -1.40 8.23
CA GLN A 85 15.31 -1.52 8.89
C GLN A 85 16.34 -0.54 8.32
N GLU A 86 16.39 -0.38 7.00
CA GLU A 86 17.28 0.58 6.33
C GLU A 86 16.94 2.04 6.65
N ILE A 87 15.64 2.37 6.71
CA ILE A 87 15.18 3.71 7.09
C ILE A 87 15.70 4.05 8.49
N PHE A 88 15.49 3.17 9.47
CA PHE A 88 16.00 3.40 10.82
C PHE A 88 17.53 3.46 10.87
N LYS A 89 18.22 2.62 10.11
CA LYS A 89 19.70 2.66 10.04
C LYS A 89 20.23 4.01 9.56
N ARG A 90 19.54 4.66 8.62
CA ARG A 90 19.91 6.02 8.18
C ARG A 90 19.79 7.04 9.32
N PHE A 91 18.70 6.99 10.08
CA PHE A 91 18.54 7.85 11.25
C PHE A 91 19.57 7.55 12.35
N GLU A 92 19.91 6.27 12.54
CA GLU A 92 20.96 5.86 13.50
C GLU A 92 22.34 6.42 13.12
N VAL A 93 22.69 6.38 11.82
CA VAL A 93 23.94 6.95 11.28
C VAL A 93 23.96 8.47 11.40
N ALA A 94 22.81 9.12 11.14
CA ALA A 94 22.68 10.58 11.31
C ALA A 94 22.57 11.02 12.78
N GLU A 95 22.54 10.07 13.73
CA GLU A 95 22.35 10.31 15.17
C GLU A 95 21.08 11.10 15.52
N VAL A 96 20.02 10.96 14.69
CA VAL A 96 18.74 11.65 14.86
C VAL A 96 17.66 10.64 15.26
N MET A 97 16.87 10.98 16.29
CA MET A 97 15.67 10.20 16.63
C MET A 97 14.53 10.59 15.68
N PRO A 98 14.03 9.69 14.82
CA PRO A 98 12.95 10.01 13.90
C PRO A 98 11.62 10.16 14.62
N SER A 99 10.78 11.06 14.13
CA SER A 99 9.35 11.07 14.46
C SER A 99 8.58 10.01 13.64
N PRO A 100 7.35 9.62 14.06
CA PRO A 100 6.48 8.78 13.24
C PRO A 100 6.23 9.32 11.83
N ALA A 101 6.17 10.64 11.69
CA ALA A 101 5.96 11.30 10.40
C ALA A 101 7.19 11.13 9.49
N ASP A 102 8.40 11.24 10.03
CA ASP A 102 9.64 11.08 9.27
C ASP A 102 9.76 9.65 8.72
N VAL A 103 9.48 8.64 9.56
CA VAL A 103 9.52 7.23 9.14
C VAL A 103 8.46 6.95 8.08
N LYS A 104 7.22 7.47 8.25
CA LYS A 104 6.16 7.34 7.24
C LYS A 104 6.53 8.01 5.94
N SER A 105 7.06 9.22 5.99
CA SER A 105 7.47 9.97 4.80
C SER A 105 8.59 9.24 4.06
N ALA A 106 9.61 8.75 4.77
CA ALA A 106 10.71 8.01 4.18
C ALA A 106 10.28 6.68 3.53
N PHE A 107 9.31 5.98 4.14
CA PHE A 107 8.75 4.75 3.58
C PHE A 107 7.87 5.05 2.36
N ASN A 108 6.96 6.02 2.46
CA ASN A 108 6.05 6.36 1.37
C ASN A 108 6.78 6.95 0.16
N ALA A 109 7.88 7.71 0.35
CA ALA A 109 8.68 8.23 -0.74
C ALA A 109 9.18 7.12 -1.68
N ARG A 110 9.52 5.93 -1.15
CA ARG A 110 9.95 4.77 -1.94
C ARG A 110 8.79 4.03 -2.61
N HIS A 111 7.55 4.21 -2.12
CA HIS A 111 6.35 3.57 -2.64
C HIS A 111 5.43 4.54 -3.37
N SER A 112 5.83 5.81 -3.52
CA SER A 112 5.13 6.75 -4.40
C SER A 112 5.31 6.34 -5.85
N PRO A 113 4.27 6.43 -6.69
CA PRO A 113 4.34 6.04 -8.09
C PRO A 113 5.40 6.77 -8.91
N ASP A 114 5.94 7.88 -8.37
CA ASP A 114 6.93 8.72 -9.05
C ASP A 114 8.38 8.20 -8.97
N ASP A 115 8.69 7.23 -8.09
CA ASP A 115 10.06 6.74 -7.86
C ASP A 115 10.33 5.30 -8.32
N VAL A 116 9.55 4.74 -9.23
CA VAL A 116 9.96 3.56 -9.97
C VAL A 116 10.94 3.99 -11.07
N GLN A 117 12.20 4.26 -10.71
CA GLN A 117 13.29 4.14 -11.65
C GLN A 117 13.49 2.64 -11.99
N VAL A 118 12.58 2.14 -12.80
CA VAL A 118 12.85 0.94 -13.59
C VAL A 118 13.92 1.37 -14.61
N GLU A 119 15.09 0.73 -14.59
CA GLU A 119 15.99 0.74 -15.73
C GLU A 119 15.15 0.49 -16.97
N ARG A 120 14.97 1.56 -17.75
CA ARG A 120 14.21 1.52 -19.01
C ARG A 120 15.06 0.85 -20.05
N THR A 121 14.91 -0.48 -20.18
CA THR A 121 15.08 -1.07 -21.50
C THR A 121 13.95 -0.52 -22.36
N SER A 122 14.34 0.19 -23.40
CA SER A 122 13.50 0.75 -24.45
C SER A 122 12.55 -0.30 -25.01
N ASP A 123 11.24 -0.07 -24.85
CA ASP A 123 10.10 -0.46 -25.65
C ASP A 123 8.86 -0.75 -24.79
N LYS A 124 8.29 0.31 -24.18
CA LYS A 124 6.87 0.29 -23.77
C LYS A 124 6.24 1.62 -24.11
N PRO A 125 4.99 1.63 -24.65
CA PRO A 125 4.30 2.86 -24.98
C PRO A 125 4.11 3.73 -23.74
N ASN A 126 4.44 4.99 -23.88
CA ASN A 126 4.28 6.07 -22.90
C ASN A 126 2.90 5.95 -22.19
N PRO A 127 2.82 5.83 -20.85
CA PRO A 127 1.53 5.90 -20.17
C PRO A 127 0.90 7.24 -20.53
N SER A 128 -0.27 7.16 -21.14
CA SER A 128 -1.00 8.35 -21.59
C SER A 128 -1.11 9.32 -20.42
N ASN A 129 -0.66 10.55 -20.59
CA ASN A 129 -0.77 11.65 -19.63
C ASN A 129 -2.25 12.06 -19.36
N ASP A 130 -3.15 11.16 -19.67
CA ASP A 130 -4.61 11.27 -19.56
C ASP A 130 -5.03 10.83 -18.16
N PHE A 131 -5.37 11.82 -17.34
CA PHE A 131 -5.87 11.63 -15.98
C PHE A 131 -7.06 10.66 -15.92
N TYR A 132 -7.98 10.72 -16.86
CA TYR A 132 -9.19 9.90 -16.80
C TYR A 132 -8.92 8.42 -17.08
N LYS A 133 -7.95 8.10 -17.92
CA LYS A 133 -7.51 6.70 -18.12
C LYS A 133 -6.84 6.14 -16.87
N ALA A 134 -5.98 6.93 -16.24
CA ALA A 134 -5.36 6.53 -14.98
C ALA A 134 -6.38 6.40 -13.84
N PHE A 135 -7.40 7.27 -13.79
CA PHE A 135 -8.49 7.19 -12.84
C PHE A 135 -9.32 5.91 -13.01
N ASP A 136 -9.65 5.54 -14.26
CA ASP A 136 -10.39 4.30 -14.56
C ASP A 136 -9.58 3.07 -14.15
N GLU A 137 -8.30 3.05 -14.44
CA GLU A 137 -7.41 1.97 -14.04
C GLU A 137 -7.29 1.87 -12.50
N PHE A 138 -7.16 2.99 -11.81
CA PHE A 138 -7.20 3.04 -10.35
C PHE A 138 -8.49 2.42 -9.79
N VAL A 139 -9.65 2.85 -10.29
CA VAL A 139 -10.95 2.34 -9.85
C VAL A 139 -11.05 0.83 -10.10
N ARG A 140 -10.57 0.36 -11.25
CA ARG A 140 -10.58 -1.06 -11.63
C ARG A 140 -9.69 -1.90 -10.72
N VAL A 141 -8.45 -1.46 -10.48
CA VAL A 141 -7.46 -2.20 -9.68
C VAL A 141 -7.83 -2.16 -8.20
N CYS A 142 -8.03 -0.97 -7.65
CA CYS A 142 -8.36 -0.81 -6.23
C CYS A 142 -9.72 -1.40 -5.87
N GLY A 143 -10.70 -1.31 -6.79
CA GLY A 143 -12.01 -1.91 -6.59
C GLY A 143 -11.95 -3.42 -6.44
N ARG A 144 -11.13 -4.10 -7.27
CA ARG A 144 -10.90 -5.55 -7.17
C ARG A 144 -10.11 -5.93 -5.92
N GLN A 145 -9.05 -5.17 -5.60
CA GLN A 145 -8.20 -5.45 -4.44
C GLN A 145 -8.95 -5.32 -3.12
N ASN A 146 -9.88 -4.36 -3.04
CA ASN A 146 -10.57 -4.03 -1.80
C ASN A 146 -12.01 -4.54 -1.75
N ASP A 147 -12.45 -5.33 -2.73
CA ASP A 147 -13.83 -5.83 -2.85
C ASP A 147 -14.86 -4.69 -2.68
N TRP A 148 -14.71 -3.62 -3.48
CA TRP A 148 -15.63 -2.49 -3.40
C TRP A 148 -17.06 -2.90 -3.72
N THR A 149 -17.99 -2.36 -2.94
CA THR A 149 -19.43 -2.53 -3.22
C THR A 149 -19.84 -1.72 -4.45
N HIS A 150 -20.96 -2.08 -5.06
CA HIS A 150 -21.55 -1.32 -6.17
C HIS A 150 -21.71 0.17 -5.84
N ALA A 151 -22.19 0.49 -4.64
CA ALA A 151 -22.30 1.87 -4.15
C ALA A 151 -20.95 2.63 -4.11
N THR A 152 -19.84 1.95 -3.89
CA THR A 152 -18.51 2.55 -3.94
C THR A 152 -18.11 2.89 -5.38
N TYR A 153 -18.37 1.98 -6.32
CA TYR A 153 -18.13 2.26 -7.74
C TYR A 153 -18.98 3.43 -8.25
N GLU A 154 -20.25 3.52 -7.85
CA GLU A 154 -21.13 4.65 -8.21
C GLU A 154 -20.59 6.00 -7.69
N LYS A 155 -20.06 6.04 -6.46
CA LYS A 155 -19.43 7.25 -5.92
C LYS A 155 -18.22 7.69 -6.75
N PHE A 156 -17.35 6.77 -7.14
CA PHE A 156 -16.22 7.10 -7.99
C PHE A 156 -16.65 7.51 -9.39
N ALA A 157 -17.69 6.90 -9.95
CA ALA A 157 -18.29 7.33 -11.23
C ALA A 157 -18.85 8.77 -11.15
N ALA A 158 -19.55 9.10 -10.05
CA ALA A 158 -20.04 10.46 -9.81
C ALA A 158 -18.88 11.48 -9.73
N VAL A 159 -17.82 11.17 -8.97
CA VAL A 159 -16.62 12.01 -8.88
C VAL A 159 -16.01 12.24 -10.27
N LYS A 160 -15.85 11.17 -11.07
CA LYS A 160 -15.33 11.27 -12.43
C LYS A 160 -16.17 12.18 -13.31
N ASN A 161 -17.50 12.07 -13.22
CA ASN A 161 -18.44 12.90 -13.99
C ASN A 161 -18.33 14.38 -13.57
N HIS A 162 -18.23 14.68 -12.28
CA HIS A 162 -18.00 16.05 -11.81
C HIS A 162 -16.66 16.63 -12.28
N LEU A 163 -15.59 15.84 -12.23
CA LEU A 163 -14.28 16.27 -12.75
C LEU A 163 -14.32 16.54 -14.25
N ARG A 164 -15.02 15.70 -15.03
CA ARG A 164 -15.21 15.94 -16.49
C ARG A 164 -16.05 17.16 -16.80
N ALA A 165 -17.08 17.43 -16.00
CA ALA A 165 -17.88 18.65 -16.15
C ALA A 165 -17.09 19.90 -15.84
N PHE A 166 -16.14 19.83 -14.90
CA PHE A 166 -15.25 20.92 -14.57
C PHE A 166 -14.13 21.11 -15.62
N ARG A 167 -13.51 20.02 -16.08
CA ARG A 167 -12.42 20.04 -17.07
C ARG A 167 -12.33 18.72 -17.83
N VAL A 168 -12.55 18.78 -19.12
CA VAL A 168 -12.61 17.60 -20.01
C VAL A 168 -11.21 17.02 -20.27
N ASP A 169 -10.18 17.87 -20.30
CA ASP A 169 -8.79 17.57 -20.70
C ASP A 169 -7.82 17.59 -19.50
N LEU A 170 -8.22 17.07 -18.34
CA LEU A 170 -7.37 16.97 -17.19
C LEU A 170 -6.16 16.07 -17.49
N SER A 171 -4.95 16.62 -17.28
CA SER A 171 -3.69 15.88 -17.35
C SER A 171 -2.90 16.07 -16.05
N PHE A 172 -1.97 15.17 -15.74
CA PHE A 172 -1.14 15.26 -14.54
C PHE A 172 -0.24 16.51 -14.53
N SER A 173 0.11 17.03 -15.71
CA SER A 173 0.90 18.26 -15.84
C SER A 173 0.10 19.53 -15.52
N SER A 174 -1.22 19.49 -15.55
CA SER A 174 -2.08 20.65 -15.25
C SER A 174 -2.43 20.81 -13.77
N SER A 175 -2.08 19.82 -12.94
CA SER A 175 -2.37 19.81 -11.49
C SER A 175 -1.44 20.71 -10.66
N THR A 176 -0.36 21.27 -11.25
CA THR A 176 0.67 22.03 -10.52
C THR A 176 0.40 23.55 -10.48
N ARG A 177 -0.74 24.03 -10.97
CA ARG A 177 -1.11 25.44 -10.91
C ARG A 177 -2.46 25.66 -10.25
N LEU A 178 -2.48 25.54 -8.94
CA LEU A 178 -3.45 26.24 -8.08
C LEU A 178 -2.63 26.89 -6.96
N VAL A 179 -2.25 28.12 -7.19
CA VAL A 179 -1.82 29.09 -6.16
C VAL A 179 -3.05 29.62 -5.49
#